data_57a04ef148c657ff2be2d6000c4ae199
#
_entry.id   57a04ef148c657ff2be2d6000c4ae199
#
_cell.length_a   1.000
_cell.length_b   1.000
_cell.length_c   1.000
_cell.angle_alpha   90.00
_cell.angle_beta   90.00
_cell.angle_gamma   90.00
#
_symmetry.space_group_name_H-M   'P 1'
#
loop_
_entity.id
_entity.type
_entity.pdbx_description
1 polymer ?
#
loop_
_entity_poly.entity_id
_entity_poly.type
_entity_poly.pdbx_seq_one_letter_code
_entity_poly.pdbx_strand_id
1 'polypeptide(L)'
;LAAGTTQTPQILELSGIGRSSVLQAHGITPIIDHAGVGENLQDHGIAPLGYEVADGLPSRDMARDPEVAAAAMAAYQKDGSGSLGMVPLTSAFMPCVDLGQPELEEILQKIEASIKNPEISITHRKQFEVLRGLIKNPEEPTAQYMLAPFQILPRAGDDPKSILSLSHPGFFISMVAALSYPLSRGSVHIQSANPQDAPLIDHGMLRHPVDLKLHARHTMWLEKIAEAEPMASLLKKGGERLHATEPLTDIEKAKEICKELVLSVYHVSGTCAMIPREDGGVVDTKLKVYGTTNLRIVDASIFPLEARGNIQATVYAVAEKAADIIRERWS
;
A
#
# COMPACT_ATOMS: atom_id res chain seq x y z
N LEU A 1 11.91 -15.99 11.18
CA LEU A 1 11.96 -14.54 11.06
C LEU A 1 10.56 -13.97 11.05
N ALA A 2 10.38 -12.80 11.65
CA ALA A 2 9.15 -12.01 11.66
C ALA A 2 9.51 -10.52 11.75
N ALA A 3 10.47 -10.08 10.93
CA ALA A 3 11.00 -8.73 10.97
C ALA A 3 10.27 -7.77 10.01
N GLY A 4 9.29 -8.28 9.28
CA GLY A 4 8.48 -7.52 8.33
C GLY A 4 9.15 -7.36 6.96
N THR A 5 8.42 -6.74 6.05
CA THR A 5 8.74 -6.66 4.61
C THR A 5 10.06 -5.94 4.31
N THR A 6 10.49 -5.03 5.17
CA THR A 6 11.72 -4.26 4.95
C THR A 6 12.94 -4.90 5.60
N GLN A 7 12.82 -5.42 6.82
CA GLN A 7 13.97 -5.98 7.56
C GLN A 7 14.18 -7.47 7.30
N THR A 8 13.15 -8.24 6.96
CA THR A 8 13.33 -9.68 6.68
C THR A 8 14.29 -9.94 5.52
N PRO A 9 14.15 -9.30 4.32
CA PRO A 9 15.14 -9.46 3.27
C PRO A 9 16.53 -8.92 3.66
N GLN A 10 16.60 -7.82 4.40
CA GLN A 10 17.88 -7.29 4.92
C GLN A 10 18.63 -8.31 5.79
N ILE A 11 17.92 -8.95 6.73
CA ILE A 11 18.49 -9.99 7.58
C ILE A 11 18.99 -11.18 6.75
N LEU A 12 18.23 -11.62 5.75
CA LEU A 12 18.65 -12.70 4.85
C LEU A 12 19.90 -12.33 4.09
N GLU A 13 19.93 -11.16 3.46
CA GLU A 13 21.09 -10.69 2.68
C GLU A 13 22.33 -10.53 3.55
N LEU A 14 22.23 -9.88 4.71
CA LEU A 14 23.33 -9.77 5.67
C LEU A 14 23.83 -11.14 6.18
N SER A 15 22.97 -12.17 6.12
CA SER A 15 23.30 -13.55 6.47
C SER A 15 23.84 -14.37 5.26
N GLY A 16 24.07 -13.75 4.12
CA GLY A 16 24.58 -14.42 2.92
C GLY A 16 23.50 -15.17 2.12
N ILE A 17 22.22 -14.87 2.34
CA ILE A 17 21.08 -15.45 1.61
C ILE A 17 20.42 -14.36 0.76
N GLY A 18 20.67 -14.34 -0.54
CA GLY A 18 20.20 -13.30 -1.44
C GLY A 18 20.87 -13.42 -2.80
N ARG A 19 20.61 -12.45 -3.68
CA ARG A 19 21.22 -12.39 -5.01
C ARG A 19 22.74 -12.23 -4.87
N SER A 20 23.53 -13.17 -5.41
CA SER A 20 24.99 -13.19 -5.28
C SER A 20 25.64 -11.86 -5.68
N SER A 21 25.16 -11.19 -6.74
CA SER A 21 25.71 -9.90 -7.18
C SER A 21 25.49 -8.77 -6.15
N VAL A 22 24.33 -8.74 -5.47
CA VAL A 22 24.06 -7.79 -4.40
C VAL A 22 24.96 -8.05 -3.20
N LEU A 23 25.06 -9.30 -2.75
CA LEU A 23 25.89 -9.68 -1.60
C LEU A 23 27.37 -9.35 -1.83
N GLN A 24 27.91 -9.73 -2.98
CA GLN A 24 29.32 -9.51 -3.34
C GLN A 24 29.66 -8.03 -3.46
N ALA A 25 28.73 -7.20 -3.96
CA ALA A 25 28.93 -5.75 -4.02
C ALA A 25 29.16 -5.11 -2.64
N HIS A 26 28.69 -5.76 -1.57
CA HIS A 26 28.87 -5.31 -0.19
C HIS A 26 29.87 -6.19 0.60
N GLY A 27 30.68 -7.02 -0.08
CA GLY A 27 31.68 -7.86 0.55
C GLY A 27 31.15 -9.05 1.35
N ILE A 28 29.87 -9.41 1.17
CA ILE A 28 29.23 -10.55 1.82
C ILE A 28 29.41 -11.80 0.95
N THR A 29 29.91 -12.88 1.55
CA THR A 29 30.07 -14.17 0.86
C THR A 29 28.68 -14.82 0.70
N PRO A 30 28.21 -15.11 -0.54
CA PRO A 30 26.95 -15.82 -0.74
C PRO A 30 27.00 -17.23 -0.15
N ILE A 31 26.03 -17.55 0.70
CA ILE A 31 25.80 -18.91 1.23
C ILE A 31 24.72 -19.59 0.38
N ILE A 32 23.65 -18.85 0.07
CA ILE A 32 22.56 -19.31 -0.80
C ILE A 32 22.31 -18.19 -1.82
N ASP A 33 22.56 -18.50 -3.09
CA ASP A 33 22.17 -17.59 -4.18
C ASP A 33 20.66 -17.66 -4.38
N HIS A 34 19.97 -16.53 -4.07
CA HIS A 34 18.53 -16.47 -4.06
C HIS A 34 18.04 -15.13 -4.63
N ALA A 35 17.80 -15.11 -5.93
CA ALA A 35 17.43 -13.89 -6.65
C ALA A 35 16.10 -13.26 -6.24
N GLY A 36 15.22 -14.00 -5.55
CA GLY A 36 13.90 -13.50 -5.12
C GLY A 36 13.91 -12.74 -3.81
N VAL A 37 14.98 -12.81 -3.02
CA VAL A 37 15.10 -12.08 -1.77
C VAL A 37 15.17 -10.58 -2.06
N GLY A 38 14.29 -9.81 -1.41
CA GLY A 38 14.19 -8.37 -1.58
C GLY A 38 13.39 -7.91 -2.79
N GLU A 39 13.03 -8.80 -3.71
CA GLU A 39 12.26 -8.48 -4.91
C GLU A 39 10.73 -8.55 -4.66
N ASN A 40 9.94 -8.05 -5.62
CA ASN A 40 8.47 -8.14 -5.59
C ASN A 40 7.81 -7.32 -4.47
N LEU A 41 8.44 -6.23 -4.01
CA LEU A 41 7.80 -5.30 -3.08
C LEU A 41 6.51 -4.77 -3.69
N GLN A 42 5.43 -4.88 -2.94
CA GLN A 42 4.09 -4.40 -3.26
C GLN A 42 3.59 -3.51 -2.14
N ASP A 43 2.74 -2.54 -2.48
CA ASP A 43 2.11 -1.65 -1.50
C ASP A 43 0.89 -0.96 -2.12
N HIS A 44 -0.12 -0.69 -1.33
CA HIS A 44 -1.26 0.11 -1.72
C HIS A 44 -0.90 1.60 -1.70
N GLY A 45 -0.84 2.22 -2.88
CA GLY A 45 -0.66 3.66 -3.00
C GLY A 45 -1.98 4.40 -2.87
N ILE A 46 -1.99 5.52 -2.16
CA ILE A 46 -3.12 6.45 -2.05
C ILE A 46 -2.73 7.84 -2.55
N ALA A 47 -3.71 8.58 -3.09
CA ALA A 47 -3.60 10.00 -3.34
C ALA A 47 -4.79 10.71 -2.68
N PRO A 48 -4.56 11.57 -1.66
CA PRO A 48 -5.63 12.23 -0.93
C PRO A 48 -6.19 13.44 -1.69
N LEU A 49 -7.51 13.63 -1.58
CA LEU A 49 -8.17 14.90 -1.85
C LEU A 49 -8.79 15.40 -0.54
N GLY A 50 -8.43 16.63 -0.13
CA GLY A 50 -8.95 17.24 1.09
C GLY A 50 -10.06 18.25 0.79
N TYR A 51 -11.09 18.24 1.63
CA TYR A 51 -12.24 19.14 1.52
C TYR A 51 -12.53 19.77 2.87
N GLU A 52 -12.71 21.10 2.90
CA GLU A 52 -13.13 21.81 4.11
C GLU A 52 -14.53 21.34 4.52
N VAL A 53 -14.70 21.01 5.80
CA VAL A 53 -15.99 20.58 6.35
C VAL A 53 -16.94 21.77 6.56
N ALA A 54 -18.26 21.51 6.51
CA ALA A 54 -19.27 22.51 6.78
C ALA A 54 -19.13 23.05 8.22
N ASP A 55 -19.48 24.33 8.42
CA ASP A 55 -19.34 25.00 9.70
C ASP A 55 -20.13 24.25 10.81
N GLY A 56 -19.47 24.05 11.94
CA GLY A 56 -20.04 23.34 13.09
C GLY A 56 -19.91 21.81 13.05
N LEU A 57 -19.38 21.23 11.98
CA LEU A 57 -19.09 19.81 11.93
C LEU A 57 -17.70 19.47 12.52
N PRO A 58 -17.58 18.33 13.22
CA PRO A 58 -16.32 17.96 13.83
C PRO A 58 -15.31 17.45 12.78
N SER A 59 -14.05 17.84 12.97
CA SER A 59 -12.87 17.23 12.34
C SER A 59 -11.82 16.99 13.41
N ARG A 60 -10.95 15.99 13.23
CA ARG A 60 -9.80 15.81 14.13
C ARG A 60 -8.80 16.95 14.08
N ASP A 61 -8.88 17.81 13.08
CA ASP A 61 -8.10 19.05 12.98
C ASP A 61 -8.40 20.02 14.15
N MET A 62 -9.54 19.87 14.83
CA MET A 62 -9.85 20.57 16.08
C MET A 62 -8.83 20.29 17.19
N ALA A 63 -8.14 19.17 17.16
CA ALA A 63 -7.10 18.80 18.14
C ALA A 63 -5.83 19.67 18.04
N ARG A 64 -5.77 20.63 17.11
CA ARG A 64 -4.77 21.71 17.13
C ARG A 64 -4.93 22.61 18.38
N ASP A 65 -6.15 22.73 18.88
CA ASP A 65 -6.42 23.38 20.15
C ASP A 65 -5.97 22.46 21.29
N PRO A 66 -5.02 22.89 22.14
CA PRO A 66 -4.51 22.08 23.24
C PRO A 66 -5.60 21.68 24.25
N GLU A 67 -6.63 22.49 24.46
CA GLU A 67 -7.74 22.16 25.37
C GLU A 67 -8.60 21.03 24.80
N VAL A 68 -8.91 21.10 23.50
CA VAL A 68 -9.63 20.03 22.78
C VAL A 68 -8.82 18.72 22.80
N ALA A 69 -7.52 18.80 22.52
CA ALA A 69 -6.63 17.63 22.58
C ALA A 69 -6.57 17.02 23.98
N ALA A 70 -6.44 17.84 25.03
CA ALA A 70 -6.43 17.40 26.43
C ALA A 70 -7.77 16.77 26.83
N ALA A 71 -8.89 17.36 26.43
CA ALA A 71 -10.22 16.78 26.69
C ALA A 71 -10.42 15.43 26.01
N ALA A 72 -9.99 15.30 24.74
CA ALA A 72 -10.02 14.01 24.00
C ALA A 72 -9.16 12.95 24.70
N MET A 73 -7.96 13.30 25.17
CA MET A 73 -7.08 12.39 25.90
C MET A 73 -7.69 11.97 27.25
N ALA A 74 -8.29 12.91 27.99
CA ALA A 74 -8.95 12.63 29.26
C ALA A 74 -10.14 11.66 29.09
N ALA A 75 -10.96 11.85 28.06
CA ALA A 75 -12.06 10.95 27.74
C ALA A 75 -11.56 9.55 27.40
N TYR A 76 -10.51 9.44 26.57
CA TYR A 76 -9.91 8.17 26.22
C TYR A 76 -9.31 7.43 27.42
N GLN A 77 -8.59 8.13 28.30
CA GLN A 77 -8.01 7.55 29.52
C GLN A 77 -9.06 7.09 30.52
N LYS A 78 -10.21 7.78 30.56
CA LYS A 78 -11.28 7.45 31.49
C LYS A 78 -12.00 6.15 31.15
N ASP A 79 -12.40 5.98 29.89
CA ASP A 79 -13.28 4.90 29.46
C ASP A 79 -13.11 4.46 27.98
N GLY A 80 -12.06 4.91 27.30
CA GLY A 80 -11.82 4.63 25.88
C GLY A 80 -12.74 5.40 24.93
N SER A 81 -13.49 6.39 25.42
CA SER A 81 -14.43 7.17 24.63
C SER A 81 -13.78 8.36 23.91
N GLY A 82 -14.62 9.12 23.19
CA GLY A 82 -14.20 10.33 22.47
C GLY A 82 -13.48 10.02 21.15
N SER A 83 -12.93 11.06 20.53
CA SER A 83 -12.34 10.98 19.18
C SER A 83 -11.11 10.08 19.10
N LEU A 84 -10.40 9.82 20.20
CA LEU A 84 -9.24 8.93 20.24
C LEU A 84 -9.64 7.44 20.39
N GLY A 85 -10.84 7.15 20.88
CA GLY A 85 -11.39 5.80 20.99
C GLY A 85 -12.10 5.30 19.72
N MET A 86 -12.27 6.16 18.72
CA MET A 86 -12.98 5.83 17.49
C MET A 86 -11.99 5.44 16.39
N VAL A 87 -12.36 4.43 15.57
CA VAL A 87 -11.66 4.17 14.32
C VAL A 87 -11.94 5.34 13.37
N PRO A 88 -10.91 6.11 12.98
CA PRO A 88 -11.11 7.36 12.22
C PRO A 88 -11.32 7.14 10.73
N LEU A 89 -11.59 5.92 10.28
CA LEU A 89 -11.68 5.57 8.87
C LEU A 89 -12.97 4.82 8.58
N THR A 90 -13.67 5.23 7.53
CA THR A 90 -14.68 4.42 6.87
C THR A 90 -14.11 3.88 5.57
N SER A 91 -14.55 2.69 5.15
CA SER A 91 -14.04 2.04 3.94
C SER A 91 -15.17 1.53 3.07
N ALA A 92 -14.98 1.66 1.76
CA ALA A 92 -15.79 0.99 0.73
C ALA A 92 -14.87 0.37 -0.32
N PHE A 93 -15.20 -0.83 -0.78
CA PHE A 93 -14.49 -1.48 -1.87
C PHE A 93 -15.33 -1.35 -3.13
N MET A 94 -14.79 -0.76 -4.18
CA MET A 94 -15.53 -0.45 -5.41
C MET A 94 -14.75 -0.81 -6.66
N PRO A 95 -15.43 -1.29 -7.71
CA PRO A 95 -14.82 -1.42 -9.03
C PRO A 95 -14.48 -0.04 -9.60
N CYS A 96 -13.74 -0.01 -10.71
CA CYS A 96 -13.51 1.23 -11.45
C CYS A 96 -14.81 1.65 -12.15
N VAL A 97 -15.55 2.55 -11.51
CA VAL A 97 -16.80 3.08 -12.03
C VAL A 97 -16.54 3.94 -13.27
N ASP A 98 -17.48 3.99 -14.19
CA ASP A 98 -17.40 4.72 -15.46
C ASP A 98 -16.23 4.30 -16.38
N LEU A 99 -15.67 3.12 -16.21
CA LEU A 99 -14.71 2.55 -17.13
C LEU A 99 -15.43 1.95 -18.33
N GLY A 100 -15.42 2.67 -19.45
CA GLY A 100 -16.05 2.17 -20.69
C GLY A 100 -15.30 0.97 -21.29
N GLN A 101 -16.02 0.14 -22.06
CA GLN A 101 -15.43 -1.07 -22.69
C GLN A 101 -14.15 -0.79 -23.50
N PRO A 102 -14.08 0.27 -24.34
CA PRO A 102 -12.85 0.56 -25.07
C PRO A 102 -11.65 0.84 -24.16
N GLU A 103 -11.88 1.52 -23.04
CA GLU A 103 -10.83 1.84 -22.09
C GLU A 103 -10.38 0.62 -21.29
N LEU A 104 -11.31 -0.24 -20.88
CA LEU A 104 -11.00 -1.53 -20.27
C LEU A 104 -10.15 -2.40 -21.20
N GLU A 105 -10.51 -2.48 -22.47
CA GLU A 105 -9.76 -3.22 -23.48
C GLU A 105 -8.35 -2.67 -23.63
N GLU A 106 -8.16 -1.34 -23.66
CA GLU A 106 -6.83 -0.72 -23.68
C GLU A 106 -5.99 -1.10 -22.47
N ILE A 107 -6.60 -1.09 -21.25
CA ILE A 107 -5.94 -1.52 -20.02
C ILE A 107 -5.51 -2.99 -20.12
N LEU A 108 -6.40 -3.87 -20.53
CA LEU A 108 -6.12 -5.30 -20.67
C LEU A 108 -5.04 -5.57 -21.73
N GLN A 109 -5.01 -4.81 -22.84
CA GLN A 109 -3.96 -4.91 -23.86
C GLN A 109 -2.59 -4.48 -23.30
N LYS A 110 -2.53 -3.42 -22.47
CA LYS A 110 -1.28 -3.00 -21.82
C LYS A 110 -0.75 -4.05 -20.84
N ILE A 111 -1.64 -4.69 -20.07
CA ILE A 111 -1.25 -5.80 -19.18
C ILE A 111 -0.74 -6.98 -20.02
N GLU A 112 -1.44 -7.33 -21.08
CA GLU A 112 -1.05 -8.40 -21.99
C GLU A 112 0.31 -8.14 -22.66
N ALA A 113 0.58 -6.90 -23.04
CA ALA A 113 1.89 -6.49 -23.59
C ALA A 113 2.99 -6.68 -22.53
N SER A 114 2.72 -6.36 -21.27
CA SER A 114 3.66 -6.58 -20.16
C SER A 114 3.90 -8.08 -19.92
N ILE A 115 2.86 -8.92 -19.97
CA ILE A 115 2.96 -10.39 -19.85
C ILE A 115 3.85 -10.97 -20.96
N LYS A 116 3.75 -10.45 -22.18
CA LYS A 116 4.52 -10.89 -23.35
C LYS A 116 5.94 -10.32 -23.42
N ASN A 117 6.28 -9.37 -22.56
CA ASN A 117 7.64 -8.82 -22.53
C ASN A 117 8.64 -9.93 -22.13
N PRO A 118 9.66 -10.23 -22.96
CA PRO A 118 10.64 -11.26 -22.66
C PRO A 118 11.49 -10.97 -21.41
N GLU A 119 11.63 -9.70 -21.05
CA GLU A 119 12.40 -9.27 -19.87
C GLU A 119 11.64 -9.42 -18.55
N ILE A 120 10.32 -9.70 -18.60
CA ILE A 120 9.55 -9.88 -17.36
C ILE A 120 9.92 -11.18 -16.67
N SER A 121 10.06 -11.16 -15.34
CA SER A 121 10.26 -12.37 -14.55
C SER A 121 9.08 -13.32 -14.67
N ILE A 122 9.33 -14.64 -14.51
CA ILE A 122 8.26 -15.65 -14.51
C ILE A 122 7.23 -15.33 -13.41
N THR A 123 7.70 -14.88 -12.25
CA THR A 123 6.85 -14.45 -11.13
C THR A 123 5.87 -13.38 -11.56
N HIS A 124 6.39 -12.26 -12.07
CA HIS A 124 5.54 -11.13 -12.44
C HIS A 124 4.59 -11.49 -13.59
N ARG A 125 5.03 -12.34 -14.54
CA ARG A 125 4.17 -12.83 -15.61
C ARG A 125 2.95 -13.55 -15.05
N LYS A 126 3.15 -14.54 -14.17
CA LYS A 126 2.06 -15.31 -13.54
C LYS A 126 1.15 -14.39 -12.68
N GLN A 127 1.75 -13.45 -11.94
CA GLN A 127 1.00 -12.47 -11.17
C GLN A 127 0.12 -11.60 -12.08
N PHE A 128 0.67 -11.08 -13.17
CA PHE A 128 -0.08 -10.23 -14.11
C PHE A 128 -1.19 -10.98 -14.83
N GLU A 129 -1.03 -12.28 -15.11
CA GLU A 129 -2.12 -13.12 -15.61
C GLU A 129 -3.30 -13.18 -14.63
N VAL A 130 -3.03 -13.35 -13.33
CA VAL A 130 -4.04 -13.34 -12.26
C VAL A 130 -4.70 -11.95 -12.18
N LEU A 131 -3.89 -10.90 -12.08
CA LEU A 131 -4.38 -9.51 -11.95
C LEU A 131 -5.20 -9.08 -13.16
N ARG A 132 -4.78 -9.48 -14.38
CA ARG A 132 -5.55 -9.25 -15.60
C ARG A 132 -6.93 -9.90 -15.54
N GLY A 133 -7.01 -11.11 -14.98
CA GLY A 133 -8.28 -11.81 -14.75
C GLY A 133 -9.20 -11.06 -13.79
N LEU A 134 -8.65 -10.54 -12.70
CA LEU A 134 -9.39 -9.73 -11.72
C LEU A 134 -9.87 -8.40 -12.34
N ILE A 135 -8.97 -7.64 -12.96
CA ILE A 135 -9.30 -6.32 -13.56
C ILE A 135 -10.32 -6.46 -14.70
N LYS A 136 -10.35 -7.59 -15.40
CA LYS A 136 -11.34 -7.88 -16.44
C LYS A 136 -12.77 -7.99 -15.90
N ASN A 137 -12.94 -8.36 -14.63
CA ASN A 137 -14.26 -8.47 -14.02
C ASN A 137 -14.78 -7.08 -13.62
N PRO A 138 -15.85 -6.57 -14.23
CA PRO A 138 -16.35 -5.23 -13.96
C PRO A 138 -16.94 -5.07 -12.54
N GLU A 139 -17.23 -6.17 -11.85
CA GLU A 139 -17.74 -6.17 -10.48
C GLU A 139 -16.62 -6.30 -9.43
N GLU A 140 -15.38 -6.60 -9.86
CA GLU A 140 -14.25 -6.74 -8.94
C GLU A 140 -13.81 -5.38 -8.39
N PRO A 141 -13.78 -5.21 -7.06
CA PRO A 141 -13.32 -3.96 -6.45
C PRO A 141 -11.83 -3.73 -6.71
N THR A 142 -11.52 -2.80 -7.60
CA THR A 142 -10.14 -2.44 -7.96
C THR A 142 -9.55 -1.36 -7.08
N ALA A 143 -10.36 -0.73 -6.20
CA ALA A 143 -9.86 0.17 -5.17
C ALA A 143 -10.66 0.07 -3.86
N GLN A 144 -9.96 0.39 -2.77
CA GLN A 144 -10.54 0.71 -1.47
C GLN A 144 -10.65 2.23 -1.35
N TYR A 145 -11.86 2.72 -1.12
CA TYR A 145 -12.10 4.12 -0.80
C TYR A 145 -12.16 4.30 0.70
N MET A 146 -11.47 5.32 1.20
CA MET A 146 -11.42 5.62 2.62
C MET A 146 -11.68 7.10 2.86
N LEU A 147 -12.34 7.42 3.98
CA LEU A 147 -12.53 8.77 4.46
C LEU A 147 -11.82 8.94 5.79
N ALA A 148 -10.91 9.90 5.85
CA ALA A 148 -10.21 10.31 7.07
C ALA A 148 -10.76 11.65 7.56
N PRO A 149 -11.24 11.77 8.81
CA PRO A 149 -11.82 13.01 9.33
C PRO A 149 -10.74 14.02 9.77
N PHE A 150 -9.70 14.17 8.96
CA PHE A 150 -8.58 15.09 9.15
C PHE A 150 -7.85 15.35 7.84
N GLN A 151 -7.00 16.36 7.84
CA GLN A 151 -6.12 16.68 6.72
C GLN A 151 -5.00 15.64 6.55
N ILE A 152 -4.70 15.27 5.31
CA ILE A 152 -3.52 14.49 4.93
C ILE A 152 -2.71 15.38 3.99
N LEU A 153 -1.44 15.66 4.33
CA LEU A 153 -0.62 16.69 3.68
C LEU A 153 0.65 16.10 3.04
N PRO A 154 0.58 15.39 1.89
CA PRO A 154 1.74 14.75 1.26
C PRO A 154 2.89 15.72 0.98
N ARG A 155 2.56 16.99 0.65
CA ARG A 155 3.55 18.02 0.34
C ARG A 155 4.24 18.62 1.57
N ALA A 156 3.82 18.25 2.79
CA ALA A 156 4.39 18.81 4.02
C ALA A 156 5.73 18.20 4.42
N GLY A 157 6.12 17.07 3.82
CA GLY A 157 7.39 16.38 4.07
C GLY A 157 7.32 14.89 3.79
N ASP A 158 8.43 14.21 4.02
CA ASP A 158 8.60 12.78 3.68
C ASP A 158 8.36 11.86 4.89
N ASP A 159 8.08 12.41 6.07
CA ASP A 159 7.83 11.64 7.28
C ASP A 159 6.35 11.66 7.69
N PRO A 160 5.86 10.59 8.37
CA PRO A 160 4.46 10.50 8.78
C PRO A 160 3.97 11.63 9.67
N LYS A 161 4.87 12.26 10.47
CA LYS A 161 4.47 13.37 11.36
C LYS A 161 4.14 14.61 10.55
N SER A 162 4.92 14.89 9.50
CA SER A 162 4.66 16.00 8.59
C SER A 162 3.40 15.76 7.76
N ILE A 163 3.26 14.56 7.18
CA ILE A 163 2.13 14.18 6.32
C ILE A 163 0.80 14.22 7.10
N LEU A 164 0.79 13.74 8.34
CA LEU A 164 -0.38 13.67 9.20
C LEU A 164 -0.45 14.85 10.19
N SER A 165 0.36 15.89 9.96
CA SER A 165 0.32 17.10 10.78
C SER A 165 -0.99 17.85 10.57
N LEU A 166 -1.49 18.46 11.64
CA LEU A 166 -2.68 19.32 11.58
C LEU A 166 -2.27 20.78 11.30
N SER A 167 -1.24 21.01 10.47
CA SER A 167 -0.58 22.29 10.33
C SER A 167 -1.31 23.29 9.41
N HIS A 168 -2.15 22.80 8.50
CA HIS A 168 -2.93 23.67 7.62
C HIS A 168 -4.14 24.24 8.39
N PRO A 169 -4.41 25.56 8.31
CA PRO A 169 -5.57 26.17 8.97
C PRO A 169 -6.88 25.63 8.38
N GLY A 170 -7.98 25.71 9.13
CA GLY A 170 -9.29 25.15 8.72
C GLY A 170 -9.51 23.73 9.21
N PHE A 171 -10.67 23.17 8.93
CA PHE A 171 -11.09 21.83 9.34
C PHE A 171 -11.44 21.03 8.10
N PHE A 172 -10.77 19.89 7.92
CA PHE A 172 -10.86 19.11 6.71
C PHE A 172 -11.27 17.66 6.97
N ILE A 173 -11.79 17.05 5.92
CA ILE A 173 -11.79 15.61 5.73
C ILE A 173 -10.94 15.30 4.50
N SER A 174 -10.24 14.18 4.51
CA SER A 174 -9.52 13.67 3.36
C SER A 174 -10.19 12.41 2.84
N MET A 175 -10.49 12.38 1.56
CA MET A 175 -10.94 11.19 0.85
C MET A 175 -9.78 10.63 0.06
N VAL A 176 -9.61 9.30 0.09
CA VAL A 176 -8.55 8.59 -0.61
C VAL A 176 -9.07 7.37 -1.32
N ALA A 177 -8.43 7.01 -2.42
CA ALA A 177 -8.62 5.72 -3.09
C ALA A 177 -7.28 4.99 -3.11
N ALA A 178 -7.25 3.74 -2.61
CA ALA A 178 -6.09 2.86 -2.66
C ALA A 178 -6.32 1.77 -3.70
N LEU A 179 -5.38 1.59 -4.64
CA LEU A 179 -5.47 0.50 -5.62
C LEU A 179 -5.41 -0.85 -4.90
N SER A 180 -6.40 -1.74 -5.16
CA SER A 180 -6.42 -3.08 -4.58
C SER A 180 -5.41 -4.03 -5.20
N TYR A 181 -5.05 -3.82 -6.46
CA TYR A 181 -4.28 -4.76 -7.29
C TYR A 181 -3.20 -4.05 -8.11
N PRO A 182 -2.17 -3.47 -7.48
CA PRO A 182 -1.10 -2.81 -8.22
C PRO A 182 -0.29 -3.82 -9.05
N LEU A 183 0.05 -3.43 -10.30
CA LEU A 183 0.98 -4.16 -11.15
C LEU A 183 2.43 -3.69 -10.92
N SER A 184 2.61 -2.50 -10.41
CA SER A 184 3.92 -1.95 -10.05
C SER A 184 4.61 -2.81 -9.00
N ARG A 185 5.91 -2.99 -9.15
CA ARG A 185 6.76 -3.76 -8.23
C ARG A 185 7.98 -2.95 -7.86
N GLY A 186 8.37 -3.07 -6.62
CA GLY A 186 9.58 -2.50 -6.06
C GLY A 186 10.53 -3.56 -5.50
N SER A 187 11.51 -3.10 -4.73
CA SER A 187 12.50 -3.96 -4.10
C SER A 187 13.02 -3.38 -2.78
N VAL A 188 13.62 -4.24 -1.96
CA VAL A 188 14.28 -3.88 -0.70
C VAL A 188 15.60 -4.64 -0.62
N HIS A 189 16.73 -3.93 -0.66
CA HIS A 189 18.04 -4.52 -0.61
C HIS A 189 18.95 -3.82 0.40
N ILE A 190 19.99 -4.50 0.87
CA ILE A 190 21.04 -3.87 1.66
C ILE A 190 21.76 -2.80 0.83
N GLN A 191 22.20 -1.72 1.49
CA GLN A 191 23.07 -0.72 0.91
C GLN A 191 24.51 -0.78 1.46
N SER A 192 24.75 -1.62 2.47
CA SER A 192 26.06 -1.91 3.05
C SER A 192 26.03 -3.22 3.84
N ALA A 193 27.18 -3.70 4.30
CA ALA A 193 27.30 -4.84 5.21
C ALA A 193 27.02 -4.47 6.68
N ASN A 194 26.80 -3.21 7.00
CA ASN A 194 26.52 -2.75 8.36
C ASN A 194 25.02 -2.94 8.68
N PRO A 195 24.64 -3.75 9.69
CA PRO A 195 23.24 -4.00 10.03
C PRO A 195 22.51 -2.78 10.62
N GLN A 196 23.21 -1.71 10.97
CA GLN A 196 22.61 -0.46 11.45
C GLN A 196 22.17 0.46 10.31
N ASP A 197 22.65 0.23 9.09
CA ASP A 197 22.24 1.02 7.94
C ASP A 197 20.84 0.58 7.49
N ALA A 198 19.96 1.54 7.23
CA ALA A 198 18.64 1.23 6.68
C ALA A 198 18.77 0.57 5.31
N PRO A 199 17.90 -0.37 4.92
CA PRO A 199 17.93 -0.92 3.58
C PRO A 199 17.56 0.14 2.54
N LEU A 200 18.03 -0.05 1.32
CA LEU A 200 17.57 0.71 0.16
C LEU A 200 16.19 0.20 -0.25
N ILE A 201 15.19 1.07 -0.19
CA ILE A 201 13.81 0.75 -0.53
C ILE A 201 13.44 1.46 -1.84
N ASP A 202 13.15 0.70 -2.86
CA ASP A 202 12.53 1.20 -4.09
C ASP A 202 11.07 0.76 -4.12
N HIS A 203 10.16 1.68 -3.82
CA HIS A 203 8.71 1.37 -3.81
C HIS A 203 8.16 0.97 -5.18
N GLY A 204 8.70 1.56 -6.25
CA GLY A 204 8.21 1.35 -7.61
C GLY A 204 6.77 1.78 -7.86
N MET A 205 6.11 2.49 -6.94
CA MET A 205 4.72 2.92 -7.06
C MET A 205 4.46 3.66 -8.37
N LEU A 206 3.30 3.39 -8.99
CA LEU A 206 2.85 3.97 -10.25
C LEU A 206 3.83 3.78 -11.44
N ARG A 207 4.82 2.90 -11.30
CA ARG A 207 5.79 2.58 -12.38
C ARG A 207 5.10 1.90 -13.55
N HIS A 208 4.12 1.05 -13.29
CA HIS A 208 3.30 0.44 -14.33
C HIS A 208 2.21 1.42 -14.81
N PRO A 209 2.11 1.70 -16.12
CA PRO A 209 1.21 2.75 -16.62
C PRO A 209 -0.28 2.47 -16.38
N VAL A 210 -0.67 1.21 -16.20
CA VAL A 210 -2.04 0.82 -15.84
C VAL A 210 -2.38 1.28 -14.43
N ASP A 211 -1.45 1.17 -13.48
CA ASP A 211 -1.68 1.61 -12.10
C ASP A 211 -1.96 3.10 -12.03
N LEU A 212 -1.15 3.89 -12.74
CA LEU A 212 -1.36 5.34 -12.81
C LEU A 212 -2.72 5.69 -13.42
N LYS A 213 -3.13 4.96 -14.48
CA LYS A 213 -4.42 5.19 -15.14
C LYS A 213 -5.59 4.83 -14.23
N LEU A 214 -5.56 3.66 -13.60
CA LEU A 214 -6.61 3.22 -12.67
C LEU A 214 -6.66 4.12 -11.44
N HIS A 215 -5.51 4.48 -10.86
CA HIS A 215 -5.45 5.37 -9.71
C HIS A 215 -6.06 6.74 -10.03
N ALA A 216 -5.70 7.33 -11.17
CA ALA A 216 -6.28 8.61 -11.61
C ALA A 216 -7.81 8.52 -11.77
N ARG A 217 -8.34 7.43 -12.35
CA ARG A 217 -9.78 7.19 -12.45
C ARG A 217 -10.45 7.13 -11.08
N HIS A 218 -9.89 6.35 -10.16
CA HIS A 218 -10.43 6.26 -8.81
C HIS A 218 -10.35 7.59 -8.06
N THR A 219 -9.28 8.37 -8.25
CA THR A 219 -9.14 9.70 -7.65
C THR A 219 -10.16 10.68 -8.22
N MET A 220 -10.44 10.64 -9.53
CA MET A 220 -11.52 11.44 -10.13
C MET A 220 -12.89 11.05 -9.59
N TRP A 221 -13.11 9.77 -9.25
CA TRP A 221 -14.38 9.33 -8.67
C TRP A 221 -14.63 9.90 -7.27
N LEU A 222 -13.58 10.28 -6.52
CA LEU A 222 -13.72 10.98 -5.23
C LEU A 222 -14.51 12.30 -5.39
N GLU A 223 -14.39 12.97 -6.52
CA GLU A 223 -15.18 14.19 -6.81
C GLU A 223 -16.69 13.88 -6.86
N LYS A 224 -17.05 12.75 -7.48
CA LYS A 224 -18.44 12.32 -7.54
C LYS A 224 -18.99 11.94 -6.17
N ILE A 225 -18.16 11.36 -5.31
CA ILE A 225 -18.53 11.07 -3.92
C ILE A 225 -18.71 12.39 -3.16
N ALA A 226 -17.85 13.39 -3.37
CA ALA A 226 -17.95 14.70 -2.73
C ALA A 226 -19.23 15.47 -3.15
N GLU A 227 -19.67 15.31 -4.40
CA GLU A 227 -20.87 15.95 -4.95
C GLU A 227 -22.17 15.25 -4.53
N ALA A 228 -22.11 14.00 -4.09
CA ALA A 228 -23.29 13.18 -3.78
C ALA A 228 -23.74 13.35 -2.32
N GLU A 229 -25.07 13.32 -2.09
CA GLU A 229 -25.60 13.26 -0.73
C GLU A 229 -25.43 11.86 -0.12
N PRO A 230 -25.13 11.76 1.18
CA PRO A 230 -25.07 12.82 2.19
C PRO A 230 -23.72 13.56 2.27
N MET A 231 -22.71 13.18 1.49
CA MET A 231 -21.37 13.76 1.58
C MET A 231 -21.38 15.26 1.27
N ALA A 232 -22.08 15.69 0.23
CA ALA A 232 -22.15 17.09 -0.18
C ALA A 232 -22.62 18.03 0.96
N SER A 233 -23.54 17.56 1.80
CA SER A 233 -24.02 18.33 2.96
C SER A 233 -23.00 18.41 4.11
N LEU A 234 -21.99 17.56 4.13
CA LEU A 234 -20.91 17.58 5.13
C LEU A 234 -19.76 18.52 4.73
N LEU A 235 -19.70 18.90 3.46
CA LEU A 235 -18.65 19.77 2.92
C LEU A 235 -19.11 21.23 2.92
N LYS A 236 -18.18 22.14 3.19
CA LYS A 236 -18.42 23.57 3.16
C LYS A 236 -18.63 24.03 1.73
N LYS A 237 -19.77 24.63 1.44
CA LYS A 237 -20.09 25.15 0.12
C LYS A 237 -19.12 26.27 -0.26
N GLY A 238 -18.36 26.08 -1.33
CA GLY A 238 -17.30 27.00 -1.73
C GLY A 238 -16.10 27.00 -0.77
N GLY A 239 -15.97 25.98 0.09
CA GLY A 239 -14.86 25.81 1.01
C GLY A 239 -13.53 25.49 0.30
N GLU A 240 -12.46 25.58 1.06
CA GLU A 240 -11.12 25.30 0.56
C GLU A 240 -10.95 23.81 0.20
N ARG A 241 -10.13 23.55 -0.81
CA ARG A 241 -9.76 22.22 -1.27
C ARG A 241 -8.25 22.04 -1.14
N LEU A 242 -7.83 20.96 -0.53
CA LEU A 242 -6.42 20.59 -0.44
C LEU A 242 -6.01 19.76 -1.66
N HIS A 243 -4.83 20.07 -2.19
CA HIS A 243 -4.12 19.35 -3.26
C HIS A 243 -4.65 19.60 -4.67
N ALA A 244 -5.94 19.62 -4.88
CA ALA A 244 -6.58 19.98 -6.15
C ALA A 244 -7.53 21.15 -5.90
N THR A 245 -7.13 22.37 -6.31
CA THR A 245 -7.92 23.61 -6.12
C THR A 245 -9.20 23.60 -6.95
N GLU A 246 -9.20 22.89 -8.07
CA GLU A 246 -10.34 22.69 -8.98
C GLU A 246 -10.73 21.22 -9.04
N PRO A 247 -12.01 20.90 -9.33
CA PRO A 247 -12.44 19.53 -9.51
C PRO A 247 -11.65 18.80 -10.62
N LEU A 248 -11.28 17.56 -10.35
CA LEU A 248 -10.54 16.71 -11.29
C LEU A 248 -11.49 16.13 -12.35
N THR A 249 -11.64 16.83 -13.46
CA THR A 249 -12.47 16.41 -14.61
C THR A 249 -11.64 15.89 -15.78
N ASP A 250 -10.32 16.12 -15.76
CA ASP A 250 -9.37 15.72 -16.78
C ASP A 250 -8.45 14.62 -16.26
N ILE A 251 -8.32 13.51 -17.02
CA ILE A 251 -7.55 12.33 -16.62
C ILE A 251 -6.04 12.62 -16.55
N GLU A 252 -5.50 13.51 -17.41
CA GLU A 252 -4.07 13.81 -17.38
C GLU A 252 -3.72 14.65 -16.15
N LYS A 253 -4.57 15.63 -15.78
CA LYS A 253 -4.43 16.34 -14.50
C LYS A 253 -4.53 15.41 -13.30
N ALA A 254 -5.47 14.46 -13.32
CA ALA A 254 -5.60 13.48 -12.25
C ALA A 254 -4.34 12.59 -12.14
N LYS A 255 -3.73 12.20 -13.27
CA LYS A 255 -2.46 11.47 -13.27
C LYS A 255 -1.30 12.29 -12.68
N GLU A 256 -1.23 13.59 -12.99
CA GLU A 256 -0.22 14.50 -12.41
C GLU A 256 -0.38 14.57 -10.89
N ILE A 257 -1.60 14.80 -10.41
CA ILE A 257 -1.93 14.82 -8.98
C ILE A 257 -1.58 13.49 -8.32
N CYS A 258 -1.93 12.35 -8.92
CA CYS A 258 -1.56 11.04 -8.37
C CYS A 258 -0.04 10.86 -8.26
N LYS A 259 0.74 11.26 -9.29
CA LYS A 259 2.20 11.17 -9.25
C LYS A 259 2.82 12.03 -8.15
N GLU A 260 2.24 13.21 -7.94
CA GLU A 260 2.75 14.16 -6.95
C GLU A 260 2.40 13.75 -5.51
N LEU A 261 1.22 13.16 -5.31
CA LEU A 261 0.65 12.94 -3.98
C LEU A 261 0.70 11.48 -3.51
N VAL A 262 1.13 10.54 -4.37
CA VAL A 262 1.09 9.13 -3.99
C VAL A 262 1.89 8.85 -2.73
N LEU A 263 1.21 8.22 -1.77
CA LEU A 263 1.75 7.80 -0.48
C LEU A 263 1.49 6.31 -0.26
N SER A 264 2.34 5.68 0.52
CA SER A 264 2.07 4.37 1.10
C SER A 264 0.95 4.47 2.14
N VAL A 265 0.07 3.48 2.17
CA VAL A 265 -0.88 3.30 3.28
C VAL A 265 -0.35 2.26 4.30
N TYR A 266 0.97 2.06 4.29
CA TYR A 266 1.72 1.16 5.19
C TYR A 266 1.38 -0.32 5.00
N HIS A 267 1.03 -0.75 3.78
CA HIS A 267 0.71 -2.13 3.45
C HIS A 267 1.85 -2.86 2.73
N VAL A 268 3.09 -2.45 2.93
CA VAL A 268 4.26 -3.06 2.28
C VAL A 268 4.31 -4.58 2.47
N SER A 269 4.46 -5.33 1.37
CA SER A 269 4.42 -6.79 1.35
C SER A 269 5.28 -7.39 0.23
N GLY A 270 5.50 -8.71 0.25
CA GLY A 270 5.92 -9.48 -0.91
C GLY A 270 7.41 -9.73 -1.11
N THR A 271 8.32 -9.10 -0.33
CA THR A 271 9.78 -9.15 -0.56
C THR A 271 10.47 -10.49 -0.31
N CYS A 272 9.73 -11.49 0.20
CA CYS A 272 10.19 -12.88 0.38
C CYS A 272 9.09 -13.86 -0.04
N ALA A 273 8.52 -13.68 -1.22
CA ALA A 273 7.28 -14.28 -1.67
C ALA A 273 7.21 -15.81 -1.54
N MET A 274 6.05 -16.31 -1.10
CA MET A 274 5.71 -17.72 -1.02
C MET A 274 5.15 -18.20 -2.36
N ILE A 275 6.05 -18.55 -3.28
CA ILE A 275 5.76 -19.10 -4.61
C ILE A 275 6.75 -20.22 -4.91
N PRO A 276 6.55 -21.03 -5.96
CA PRO A 276 7.51 -22.07 -6.36
C PRO A 276 8.94 -21.52 -6.52
N ARG A 277 9.91 -22.32 -6.10
CA ARG A 277 11.34 -21.92 -6.15
C ARG A 277 11.79 -21.58 -7.58
N GLU A 278 11.35 -22.36 -8.55
CA GLU A 278 11.64 -22.20 -9.97
C GLU A 278 11.07 -20.88 -10.55
N ASP A 279 10.07 -20.31 -9.89
CA ASP A 279 9.47 -19.04 -10.25
C ASP A 279 10.14 -17.85 -9.49
N GLY A 280 11.16 -18.11 -8.66
CA GLY A 280 11.84 -17.10 -7.85
C GLY A 280 11.31 -16.96 -6.43
N GLY A 281 10.50 -17.92 -5.94
CA GLY A 281 9.97 -17.93 -4.57
C GLY A 281 11.05 -18.05 -3.52
N VAL A 282 10.84 -17.38 -2.37
CA VAL A 282 11.78 -17.35 -1.25
C VAL A 282 11.44 -18.41 -0.20
N VAL A 283 10.16 -18.63 0.04
CA VAL A 283 9.68 -19.66 0.99
C VAL A 283 8.71 -20.63 0.33
N ASP A 284 8.69 -21.86 0.88
CA ASP A 284 7.73 -22.90 0.50
C ASP A 284 6.39 -22.73 1.26
N THR A 285 5.42 -23.63 0.97
CA THR A 285 4.10 -23.64 1.62
C THR A 285 4.14 -24.00 3.12
N LYS A 286 5.29 -24.45 3.63
CA LYS A 286 5.58 -24.64 5.05
C LYS A 286 6.36 -23.47 5.64
N LEU A 287 6.41 -22.35 4.90
CA LEU A 287 7.07 -21.09 5.27
C LEU A 287 8.60 -21.21 5.42
N LYS A 288 9.21 -22.30 4.96
CA LYS A 288 10.65 -22.51 5.02
C LYS A 288 11.36 -21.76 3.89
N VAL A 289 12.43 -21.07 4.22
CA VAL A 289 13.33 -20.46 3.23
C VAL A 289 13.99 -21.58 2.41
N TYR A 290 13.85 -21.53 1.09
CA TYR A 290 14.45 -22.51 0.19
C TYR A 290 15.96 -22.59 0.37
N GLY A 291 16.46 -23.83 0.42
CA GLY A 291 17.88 -24.11 0.68
C GLY A 291 18.26 -24.18 2.16
N THR A 292 17.32 -23.93 3.08
CA THR A 292 17.53 -24.06 4.53
C THR A 292 16.72 -25.23 5.13
N THR A 293 17.13 -25.71 6.30
CA THR A 293 16.44 -26.82 6.99
C THR A 293 15.49 -26.36 8.09
N ASN A 294 15.78 -25.24 8.74
CA ASN A 294 15.13 -24.81 9.97
C ASN A 294 14.79 -23.31 10.03
N LEU A 295 14.96 -22.56 8.93
CA LEU A 295 14.62 -21.15 8.85
C LEU A 295 13.24 -20.97 8.21
N ARG A 296 12.35 -20.25 8.89
CA ARG A 296 11.02 -19.84 8.39
C ARG A 296 10.85 -18.34 8.43
N ILE A 297 9.99 -17.83 7.55
CA ILE A 297 9.54 -16.43 7.55
C ILE A 297 8.04 -16.41 7.83
N VAL A 298 7.61 -15.55 8.77
CA VAL A 298 6.23 -15.42 9.24
C VAL A 298 5.90 -13.94 9.37
N ASP A 299 5.74 -13.25 8.26
CA ASP A 299 5.36 -11.83 8.18
C ASP A 299 4.83 -11.51 6.77
N ALA A 300 4.48 -10.24 6.50
CA ALA A 300 3.92 -9.83 5.22
C ALA A 300 4.87 -9.98 4.02
N SER A 301 6.18 -10.17 4.25
CA SER A 301 7.13 -10.36 3.14
C SER A 301 6.85 -11.62 2.32
N ILE A 302 6.12 -12.60 2.89
CA ILE A 302 5.80 -13.85 2.18
C ILE A 302 4.66 -13.74 1.18
N PHE A 303 3.93 -12.63 1.12
CA PHE A 303 2.76 -12.53 0.24
C PHE A 303 3.19 -12.64 -1.22
N PRO A 304 2.62 -13.59 -1.99
CA PRO A 304 2.91 -13.68 -3.43
C PRO A 304 2.24 -12.55 -4.20
N LEU A 305 1.04 -12.17 -3.80
CA LEU A 305 0.27 -11.02 -4.24
C LEU A 305 -0.29 -10.33 -3.01
N GLU A 306 -0.33 -9.01 -3.05
CA GLU A 306 -0.93 -8.22 -1.99
C GLU A 306 -2.43 -8.51 -1.87
N ALA A 307 -2.90 -8.68 -0.62
CA ALA A 307 -4.30 -8.92 -0.35
C ALA A 307 -5.09 -7.61 -0.47
N ARG A 308 -6.28 -7.66 -1.08
CA ARG A 308 -7.17 -6.52 -1.15
C ARG A 308 -7.48 -5.93 0.23
N GLY A 309 -7.34 -4.62 0.36
CA GLY A 309 -7.60 -3.88 1.59
C GLY A 309 -6.47 -3.98 2.62
N ASN A 310 -6.80 -3.63 3.88
CA ASN A 310 -5.81 -3.61 4.96
C ASN A 310 -5.24 -5.00 5.22
N ILE A 311 -3.94 -5.16 5.07
CA ILE A 311 -3.25 -6.47 5.14
C ILE A 311 -3.13 -7.05 6.56
N GLN A 312 -3.43 -6.26 7.61
CA GLN A 312 -3.24 -6.68 8.99
C GLN A 312 -3.97 -7.99 9.33
N ALA A 313 -5.23 -8.14 8.94
CA ALA A 313 -5.98 -9.38 9.18
C ALA A 313 -5.34 -10.59 8.50
N THR A 314 -4.82 -10.42 7.29
CA THR A 314 -4.10 -11.46 6.54
C THR A 314 -2.79 -11.83 7.24
N VAL A 315 -2.06 -10.85 7.78
CA VAL A 315 -0.83 -11.10 8.57
C VAL A 315 -1.14 -11.91 9.83
N TYR A 316 -2.22 -11.59 10.56
CA TYR A 316 -2.66 -12.40 11.70
C TYR A 316 -3.03 -13.83 11.28
N ALA A 317 -3.76 -14.00 10.20
CA ALA A 317 -4.12 -15.33 9.69
C ALA A 317 -2.88 -16.16 9.31
N VAL A 318 -1.87 -15.53 8.71
CA VAL A 318 -0.57 -16.16 8.42
C VAL A 318 0.13 -16.56 9.71
N ALA A 319 0.15 -15.71 10.73
CA ALA A 319 0.80 -15.99 12.02
C ALA A 319 0.14 -17.18 12.74
N GLU A 320 -1.19 -17.24 12.80
CA GLU A 320 -1.94 -18.36 13.35
C GLU A 320 -1.65 -19.67 12.61
N LYS A 321 -1.71 -19.64 11.28
CA LYS A 321 -1.40 -20.83 10.47
C LYS A 321 0.06 -21.28 10.64
N ALA A 322 0.99 -20.34 10.75
CA ALA A 322 2.40 -20.63 11.01
C ALA A 322 2.59 -21.32 12.37
N ALA A 323 1.88 -20.90 13.41
CA ALA A 323 1.92 -21.52 14.72
C ALA A 323 1.48 -22.99 14.66
N ASP A 324 0.43 -23.31 13.87
CA ASP A 324 0.00 -24.71 13.64
C ASP A 324 1.08 -25.51 12.90
N ILE A 325 1.63 -25.01 11.81
CA ILE A 325 2.69 -25.66 11.03
C ILE A 325 3.95 -25.93 11.90
N ILE A 326 4.27 -25.03 12.83
CA ILE A 326 5.41 -25.22 13.73
C ILE A 326 5.11 -26.27 14.77
N ARG A 327 3.92 -26.26 15.37
CA ARG A 327 3.48 -27.26 16.38
C ARG A 327 3.42 -28.67 15.83
N GLU A 328 2.88 -28.87 14.62
CA GLU A 328 2.83 -30.18 13.93
C GLU A 328 4.20 -30.88 13.79
N ARG A 329 5.29 -30.11 13.84
CA ARG A 329 6.65 -30.68 13.79
C ARG A 329 7.11 -31.26 15.12
N TRP A 330 6.49 -30.87 16.22
CA TRP A 330 6.88 -31.25 17.60
C TRP A 330 5.91 -32.25 18.21
N SER A 331 4.79 -32.55 17.57
CA SER A 331 3.84 -33.64 17.88
C SER A 331 4.21 -34.92 17.12
#